data_773bd1096f48f912284ed1cf4747fe93
#
_entry.id   773bd1096f48f912284ed1cf4747fe93
#
_cell.length_a   1.000
_cell.length_b   1.000
_cell.length_c   1.000
_cell.angle_alpha   90.00
_cell.angle_beta   90.00
_cell.angle_gamma   90.00
#
_symmetry.space_group_name_H-M   'P 1'
#
loop_
_entity.id
_entity.type
_entity.pdbx_description
1 polymer ?
#
loop_
_entity_poly.entity_id
_entity_poly.type
_entity_poly.pdbx_seq_one_letter_code
_entity_poly.pdbx_strand_id
1 'polypeptide(L)'
;MILIIGGAYQGKHRYAVEHYPDRTIYYVQRLMKEALEKQTDPALYIEKIAKEEPEAVFTLDDVGCGIVPIDKKDRDYRETAGRIGCNLAAQAQRVIRVCCGIGQVIK
;
A
#
# COMPACT_ATOMS: atom_id res chain seq x y z
N MET A 1 8.28 3.36 -9.02
CA MET A 1 6.87 3.38 -8.62
C MET A 1 6.65 4.39 -7.50
N ILE A 2 5.41 4.76 -7.29
CA ILE A 2 5.01 5.73 -6.26
C ILE A 2 4.20 4.97 -5.20
N LEU A 3 4.50 5.21 -3.94
CA LEU A 3 3.73 4.64 -2.83
C LEU A 3 2.97 5.76 -2.12
N ILE A 4 1.66 5.58 -1.97
CA ILE A 4 0.80 6.52 -1.24
C ILE A 4 0.26 5.80 0.00
N ILE A 5 0.56 6.33 1.17
CA ILE A 5 0.15 5.75 2.44
C ILE A 5 -0.81 6.70 3.19
N GLY A 6 -1.61 6.15 4.06
CA GLY A 6 -2.53 6.92 4.90
C GLY A 6 -3.61 6.04 5.48
N GLY A 7 -4.37 6.56 6.42
CA GLY A 7 -5.50 5.86 6.98
C GLY A 7 -6.60 5.60 5.96
N ALA A 8 -7.50 4.69 6.26
CA ALA A 8 -8.66 4.44 5.42
C ALA A 8 -9.52 5.72 5.30
N TYR A 9 -10.11 5.93 4.13
CA TYR A 9 -10.99 7.06 3.85
C TYR A 9 -10.33 8.45 3.98
N GLN A 10 -9.00 8.53 3.87
CA GLN A 10 -8.27 9.79 3.95
C GLN A 10 -8.01 10.45 2.58
N GLY A 11 -8.51 9.85 1.51
CA GLY A 11 -8.42 10.43 0.17
C GLY A 11 -7.21 9.98 -0.65
N LYS A 12 -6.61 8.83 -0.33
CA LYS A 12 -5.44 8.31 -1.07
C LYS A 12 -5.75 8.07 -2.55
N HIS A 13 -6.88 7.42 -2.83
CA HIS A 13 -7.26 7.12 -4.20
C HIS A 13 -7.48 8.39 -5.01
N ARG A 14 -8.23 9.33 -4.46
CA ARG A 14 -8.49 10.61 -5.10
C ARG A 14 -7.20 11.36 -5.38
N TYR A 15 -6.30 11.38 -4.41
CA TYR A 15 -4.99 11.99 -4.57
C TYR A 15 -4.22 11.33 -5.74
N ALA A 16 -4.22 10.00 -5.78
CA ALA A 16 -3.54 9.27 -6.85
C ALA A 16 -4.11 9.59 -8.23
N VAL A 17 -5.42 9.62 -8.36
CA VAL A 17 -6.09 9.95 -9.63
C VAL A 17 -5.78 11.38 -10.07
N GLU A 18 -5.81 12.33 -9.14
CA GLU A 18 -5.58 13.73 -9.45
C GLU A 18 -4.12 14.04 -9.82
N HIS A 19 -3.17 13.39 -9.15
CA HIS A 19 -1.74 13.69 -9.34
C HIS A 19 -1.05 12.76 -10.33
N TYR A 20 -1.58 11.55 -10.52
CA TYR A 20 -0.99 10.55 -11.42
C TYR A 20 -2.06 9.93 -12.32
N PRO A 21 -2.75 10.76 -13.15
CA PRO A 21 -3.92 10.28 -13.91
C PRO A 21 -3.60 9.23 -14.98
N ASP A 22 -2.35 9.18 -15.45
CA ASP A 22 -1.95 8.28 -16.52
C ASP A 22 -1.28 7.00 -16.02
N ARG A 23 -1.23 6.81 -14.70
CA ARG A 23 -0.58 5.64 -14.10
C ARG A 23 -1.60 4.63 -13.59
N THR A 24 -1.23 3.36 -13.67
CA THR A 24 -2.03 2.29 -13.07
C THR A 24 -1.95 2.39 -11.56
N ILE A 25 -3.10 2.30 -10.89
CA ILE A 25 -3.21 2.40 -9.45
C ILE A 25 -3.56 1.02 -8.89
N TYR A 26 -2.74 0.53 -7.97
CA TYR A 26 -2.98 -0.72 -7.26
C TYR A 26 -3.26 -0.46 -5.79
N TYR A 27 -4.24 -1.20 -5.26
CA TYR A 27 -4.56 -1.17 -3.84
C TYR A 27 -3.87 -2.36 -3.18
N VAL A 28 -2.93 -2.07 -2.28
CA VAL A 28 -2.14 -3.14 -1.63
C VAL A 28 -3.04 -4.12 -0.90
N GLN A 29 -4.07 -3.65 -0.22
CA GLN A 29 -5.01 -4.52 0.50
C GLN A 29 -5.73 -5.48 -0.43
N ARG A 30 -6.12 -5.01 -1.60
CA ARG A 30 -6.76 -5.86 -2.61
C ARG A 30 -5.79 -6.90 -3.16
N LEU A 31 -4.54 -6.50 -3.41
CA LEU A 31 -3.52 -7.42 -3.88
C LEU A 31 -3.19 -8.48 -2.83
N MET A 32 -3.17 -8.12 -1.56
CA MET A 32 -2.98 -9.09 -0.48
C MET A 32 -4.10 -10.12 -0.47
N LYS A 33 -5.33 -9.68 -0.63
CA LYS A 33 -6.49 -10.57 -0.69
C LYS A 33 -6.40 -11.51 -1.90
N GLU A 34 -6.06 -10.98 -3.07
CA GLU A 34 -5.88 -11.78 -4.27
C GLU A 34 -4.79 -12.84 -4.09
N ALA A 35 -3.68 -12.46 -3.47
CA ALA A 35 -2.58 -13.39 -3.22
C ALA A 35 -3.01 -14.54 -2.31
N LEU A 36 -3.77 -14.25 -1.26
CA LEU A 36 -4.29 -15.26 -0.34
C LEU A 36 -5.28 -16.19 -1.05
N GLU A 37 -6.13 -15.67 -1.91
CA GLU A 37 -7.06 -16.49 -2.71
C GLU A 37 -6.32 -17.42 -3.67
N LYS A 38 -5.18 -16.98 -4.20
CA LYS A 38 -4.32 -17.77 -5.08
C LYS A 38 -3.34 -18.66 -4.31
N GLN A 39 -3.39 -18.65 -2.99
CA GLN A 39 -2.50 -19.41 -2.12
C GLN A 39 -1.01 -19.08 -2.36
N THR A 40 -0.72 -17.80 -2.64
CA THR A 40 0.64 -17.30 -2.82
C THR A 40 1.02 -16.36 -1.68
N ASP A 41 2.33 -16.18 -1.48
CA ASP A 41 2.83 -15.24 -0.48
C ASP A 41 2.51 -13.81 -0.91
N PRO A 42 1.75 -13.05 -0.11
CA PRO A 42 1.39 -11.67 -0.48
C PRO A 42 2.59 -10.77 -0.74
N ALA A 43 3.65 -10.88 0.04
CA ALA A 43 4.84 -10.05 -0.15
C ALA A 43 5.51 -10.31 -1.50
N LEU A 44 5.68 -11.58 -1.85
CA LEU A 44 6.27 -11.96 -3.14
C LEU A 44 5.36 -11.57 -4.32
N TYR A 45 4.06 -11.76 -4.17
CA TYR A 45 3.08 -11.41 -5.19
C TYR A 45 3.14 -9.92 -5.52
N ILE A 46 3.14 -9.08 -4.50
CA ILE A 46 3.15 -7.62 -4.68
C ILE A 46 4.52 -7.14 -5.17
N GLU A 47 5.61 -7.71 -4.66
CA GLU A 47 6.94 -7.38 -5.13
C GLU A 47 7.10 -7.66 -6.63
N LYS A 48 6.56 -8.77 -7.10
CA LYS A 48 6.59 -9.11 -8.52
C LYS A 48 5.87 -8.06 -9.36
N ILE A 49 4.67 -7.64 -8.93
CA ILE A 49 3.91 -6.61 -9.63
C ILE A 49 4.69 -5.28 -9.65
N ALA A 50 5.29 -4.90 -8.53
CA ALA A 50 6.07 -3.67 -8.45
C ALA A 50 7.27 -3.68 -9.40
N LYS A 51 7.91 -4.82 -9.58
CA LYS A 51 9.03 -4.97 -10.53
C LYS A 51 8.58 -4.93 -11.98
N GLU A 52 7.44 -5.54 -12.27
CA GLU A 52 6.89 -5.58 -13.63
C GLU A 52 6.31 -4.23 -14.08
N GLU A 53 5.88 -3.40 -13.14
CA GLU A 53 5.24 -2.12 -13.43
C GLU A 53 5.91 -0.97 -12.66
N PRO A 54 7.10 -0.55 -13.11
CA PRO A 54 7.87 0.47 -12.39
C PRO A 54 7.22 1.86 -12.37
N GLU A 55 6.22 2.09 -13.22
CA GLU A 55 5.49 3.36 -13.27
C GLU A 55 4.18 3.35 -12.48
N ALA A 56 3.85 2.23 -11.84
CA ALA A 56 2.59 2.10 -11.10
C ALA A 56 2.57 2.93 -9.81
N VAL A 57 1.36 3.23 -9.36
CA VAL A 57 1.10 3.84 -8.06
C VAL A 57 0.46 2.79 -7.17
N PHE A 58 0.99 2.60 -5.98
CA PHE A 58 0.43 1.70 -4.97
C PHE A 58 -0.14 2.52 -3.83
N THR A 59 -1.36 2.17 -3.41
CA THR A 59 -1.95 2.76 -2.21
C THR A 59 -1.97 1.73 -1.10
N LEU A 60 -1.63 2.16 0.10
CA LEU A 60 -1.57 1.30 1.29
C LEU A 60 -2.24 1.99 2.46
N ASP A 61 -3.24 1.31 3.04
CA ASP A 61 -3.86 1.79 4.27
C ASP A 61 -2.90 1.59 5.44
N ASP A 62 -2.74 2.65 6.23
CA ASP A 62 -1.93 2.60 7.44
C ASP A 62 -2.73 1.87 8.53
N VAL A 63 -2.48 0.58 8.66
CA VAL A 63 -3.19 -0.29 9.60
C VAL A 63 -2.43 -0.48 10.92
N GLY A 64 -1.26 0.12 11.04
CA GLY A 64 -0.40 -0.02 12.20
C GLY A 64 -0.68 0.98 13.31
N CYS A 65 -1.53 1.99 13.07
CA CYS A 65 -1.86 3.02 14.05
C CYS A 65 -3.10 2.63 14.83
N GLY A 66 -3.00 2.51 16.15
CA GLY A 66 -4.13 2.30 17.02
C GLY A 66 -4.03 1.06 17.91
N ILE A 67 -5.18 0.48 18.22
CA ILE A 67 -5.30 -0.61 19.19
C ILE A 67 -4.63 -1.89 18.65
N VAL A 68 -3.82 -2.54 19.46
CA VAL A 68 -3.25 -3.85 19.13
C VAL A 68 -4.39 -4.87 19.03
N PRO A 69 -4.57 -5.54 17.89
CA PRO A 69 -5.65 -6.50 17.75
C PRO A 69 -5.42 -7.73 18.61
N ILE A 70 -6.50 -8.23 19.20
CA ILE A 70 -6.48 -9.45 20.02
C ILE A 70 -6.42 -10.68 19.13
N ASP A 71 -7.07 -10.63 17.96
CA ASP A 71 -7.13 -11.73 17.03
C ASP A 71 -5.77 -11.93 16.34
N LYS A 72 -5.28 -13.17 16.35
CA LYS A 72 -4.02 -13.53 15.72
C LYS A 72 -4.02 -13.25 14.21
N LYS A 73 -5.14 -13.50 13.51
CA LYS A 73 -5.24 -13.23 12.08
C LYS A 73 -5.08 -11.75 11.76
N ASP A 74 -5.66 -10.90 12.57
CA ASP A 74 -5.53 -9.45 12.40
C ASP A 74 -4.10 -8.98 12.67
N ARG A 75 -3.43 -9.56 13.67
CA ARG A 75 -2.03 -9.26 13.96
C ARG A 75 -1.13 -9.69 12.83
N ASP A 76 -1.33 -10.91 12.31
CA ASP A 76 -0.56 -11.44 11.19
C ASP A 76 -0.77 -10.59 9.93
N TYR A 77 -2.01 -10.17 9.68
CA TYR A 77 -2.33 -9.29 8.57
C TYR A 77 -1.61 -7.96 8.68
N ARG A 78 -1.66 -7.31 9.85
CA ARG A 78 -0.99 -6.04 10.08
C ARG A 78 0.52 -6.15 9.96
N GLU A 79 1.10 -7.24 10.46
CA GLU A 79 2.52 -7.48 10.34
C GLU A 79 2.94 -7.66 8.88
N THR A 80 2.17 -8.43 8.13
CA THR A 80 2.42 -8.63 6.70
C THR A 80 2.28 -7.33 5.93
N ALA A 81 1.23 -6.55 6.18
CA ALA A 81 1.02 -5.26 5.55
C ALA A 81 2.15 -4.28 5.87
N GLY A 82 2.63 -4.28 7.11
CA GLY A 82 3.75 -3.45 7.52
C GLY A 82 5.04 -3.81 6.77
N ARG A 83 5.33 -5.10 6.63
CA ARG A 83 6.50 -5.57 5.86
C ARG A 83 6.40 -5.18 4.39
N ILE A 84 5.25 -5.36 3.79
CA ILE A 84 5.01 -4.98 2.40
C ILE A 84 5.22 -3.49 2.24
N GLY A 85 4.67 -2.68 3.15
CA GLY A 85 4.83 -1.24 3.14
C GLY A 85 6.30 -0.82 3.20
N CYS A 86 7.08 -1.42 4.09
CA CYS A 86 8.51 -1.14 4.19
C CYS A 86 9.25 -1.51 2.91
N ASN A 87 8.94 -2.66 2.31
CA ASN A 87 9.57 -3.09 1.07
C ASN A 87 9.23 -2.16 -0.09
N LEU A 88 7.97 -1.79 -0.22
CA LEU A 88 7.53 -0.86 -1.27
C LEU A 88 8.15 0.52 -1.08
N ALA A 89 8.18 1.02 0.14
CA ALA A 89 8.78 2.32 0.45
C ALA A 89 10.28 2.36 0.10
N ALA A 90 11.00 1.26 0.37
CA ALA A 90 12.41 1.16 0.03
C ALA A 90 12.65 1.22 -1.48
N GLN A 91 11.76 0.62 -2.27
CA GLN A 91 11.85 0.59 -3.74
C GLN A 91 11.27 1.84 -4.40
N ALA A 92 10.37 2.54 -3.73
CA ALA A 92 9.64 3.65 -4.32
C ALA A 92 10.56 4.84 -4.63
N GLN A 93 10.33 5.47 -5.76
CA GLN A 93 10.95 6.75 -6.11
C GLN A 93 10.39 7.88 -5.24
N ARG A 94 9.13 7.75 -4.84
CA ARG A 94 8.45 8.73 -4.01
C ARG A 94 7.47 8.03 -3.08
N VAL A 95 7.42 8.48 -1.83
CA VAL A 95 6.44 8.04 -0.85
C VAL A 95 5.68 9.28 -0.37
N ILE A 96 4.36 9.21 -0.44
CA ILE A 96 3.48 10.31 -0.09
C ILE A 96 2.52 9.83 1.01
N ARG A 97 2.43 10.59 2.08
CA ARG A 97 1.43 10.36 3.11
C ARG A 97 0.25 11.27 2.86
N VAL A 98 -0.95 10.70 2.82
CA VAL A 98 -2.19 11.47 2.64
C VAL A 98 -3.00 11.45 3.93
N CYS A 99 -3.33 12.63 4.41
CA CYS A 99 -4.17 12.84 5.59
C CYS A 99 -5.20 13.90 5.25
N CYS A 100 -6.48 13.56 5.40
CA CYS A 100 -7.59 14.47 5.08
C CYS A 100 -7.48 15.06 3.67
N GLY A 101 -7.10 14.25 2.70
CA GLY A 101 -6.93 14.66 1.32
C GLY A 101 -5.67 15.45 0.99
N ILE A 102 -4.85 15.75 2.00
CA ILE A 102 -3.60 16.52 1.85
C ILE A 102 -2.43 15.56 1.76
N GLY A 103 -1.65 15.67 0.68
CA GLY A 103 -0.47 14.85 0.47
C GLY A 103 0.79 15.52 1.01
N GLN A 104 1.62 14.72 1.68
CA GLN A 104 2.93 15.14 2.16
C GLN A 104 3.98 14.15 1.62
N VAL A 105 4.95 14.66 0.88
CA VAL A 105 6.06 13.83 0.39
C VAL A 105 7.01 13.54 1.55
N ILE A 106 7.20 12.25 1.85
CA ILE A 106 8.09 11.82 2.93
C ILE A 106 9.34 11.11 2.40
N LYS A 107 9.34 10.81 1.12
CA LYS A 107 10.54 10.31 0.43
C LYS A 107 10.63 10.86 -0.97
#